data_469b2cb5185efee67ce5720a0b8a5d56
#
_entry.id   469b2cb5185efee67ce5720a0b8a5d56
#
_cell.length_a   1.000
_cell.length_b   1.000
_cell.length_c   1.000
_cell.angle_alpha   90.00
_cell.angle_beta   90.00
_cell.angle_gamma   90.00
#
_symmetry.space_group_name_H-M   'P 1'
#
loop_
_entity.id
_entity.type
_entity.pdbx_description
1 polymer ?
#
loop_
_entity_poly.entity_id
_entity_poly.type
_entity_poly.pdbx_seq_one_letter_code
_entity_poly.pdbx_strand_id
1 'polypeptide(L)'
;MNEEMEKMTLPIRFGKDMDGRDVVRDLAKLPHLLIGGMTGSGKSVFLHSLICSLAESHSPKEVQFLLIDPKMVEFMVYERLPHLLEPVQHDTDKAIAAVQSVEAEMDKRLTMFQENGVRDIASYNDSAVGEKMPRIIIVVDEVSDMIIGMEGEPNNAFVSTASRIGARGRAAGIHLVMATSRTDSIVLSEPMKASIPARLAFKLYGEECSQAILDAEGAEKLRDSGNALLRDSVSPIRVHVPLISDADVSKIVDSVCRRSNNG
;
A
#
# COMPACT_ATOMS: atom_id res chain seq x y z
N MET A 1 -4.24 15.70 -16.49
CA MET A 1 -4.83 14.77 -15.49
C MET A 1 -6.20 14.38 -16.05
N ASN A 2 -6.60 13.12 -15.97
CA ASN A 2 -7.85 12.66 -16.57
C ASN A 2 -9.00 13.05 -15.63
N GLU A 3 -10.13 13.56 -16.11
CA GLU A 3 -11.31 13.94 -15.27
C GLU A 3 -11.78 12.85 -14.30
N GLU A 4 -11.48 11.62 -14.63
CA GLU A 4 -11.77 10.44 -13.81
C GLU A 4 -10.87 10.35 -12.55
N MET A 5 -9.60 10.79 -12.65
CA MET A 5 -8.66 10.81 -11.51
C MET A 5 -9.01 11.90 -10.50
N GLU A 6 -9.51 13.04 -10.97
CA GLU A 6 -9.89 14.18 -10.10
C GLU A 6 -11.07 13.84 -9.16
N LYS A 7 -11.85 12.82 -9.52
CA LYS A 7 -12.97 12.31 -8.71
C LYS A 7 -12.58 11.20 -7.75
N MET A 8 -11.33 10.72 -7.80
CA MET A 8 -10.83 9.66 -6.92
C MET A 8 -10.25 10.26 -5.65
N THR A 9 -10.46 9.56 -4.54
CA THR A 9 -9.94 10.00 -3.23
C THR A 9 -8.45 9.72 -3.08
N LEU A 10 -7.99 8.52 -3.49
CA LEU A 10 -6.61 8.08 -3.44
C LEU A 10 -6.23 7.43 -4.78
N PRO A 11 -6.02 8.23 -5.84
CA PRO A 11 -5.74 7.68 -7.16
C PRO A 11 -4.37 7.00 -7.22
N ILE A 12 -4.34 5.73 -7.60
CA ILE A 12 -3.12 4.98 -7.88
C ILE A 12 -3.08 4.62 -9.35
N ARG A 13 -1.97 4.95 -9.99
CA ARG A 13 -1.70 4.56 -11.38
C ARG A 13 -0.97 3.22 -11.41
N PHE A 14 -1.62 2.20 -11.94
CA PHE A 14 -1.03 0.88 -12.17
C PHE A 14 -0.24 0.77 -13.49
N GLY A 15 -0.30 1.80 -14.33
CA GLY A 15 0.38 1.86 -15.60
C GLY A 15 -0.58 1.84 -16.80
N LYS A 16 -0.16 1.22 -17.89
CA LYS A 16 -0.96 1.11 -19.13
C LYS A 16 -1.37 -0.33 -19.39
N ASP A 17 -2.58 -0.52 -19.88
CA ASP A 17 -3.05 -1.82 -20.38
C ASP A 17 -2.44 -2.16 -21.76
N MET A 18 -2.83 -3.29 -22.32
CA MET A 18 -2.36 -3.75 -23.64
C MET A 18 -2.81 -2.86 -24.80
N ASP A 19 -3.85 -2.06 -24.62
CA ASP A 19 -4.36 -1.09 -25.60
C ASP A 19 -3.71 0.30 -25.42
N GLY A 20 -2.79 0.45 -24.47
CA GLY A 20 -2.11 1.71 -24.14
C GLY A 20 -2.94 2.68 -23.30
N ARG A 21 -4.09 2.26 -22.74
CA ARG A 21 -4.92 3.07 -21.87
C ARG A 21 -4.36 3.09 -20.45
N ASP A 22 -4.45 4.24 -19.78
CA ASP A 22 -4.06 4.35 -18.38
C ASP A 22 -4.99 3.51 -17.49
N VAL A 23 -4.38 2.69 -16.62
CA VAL A 23 -5.07 1.91 -15.60
C VAL A 23 -4.88 2.60 -14.26
N VAL A 24 -5.93 3.27 -13.81
CA VAL A 24 -5.96 3.98 -12.53
C VAL A 24 -7.04 3.39 -11.65
N ARG A 25 -6.77 3.29 -10.35
CA ARG A 25 -7.75 2.85 -9.35
C ARG A 25 -7.69 3.73 -8.13
N ASP A 26 -8.80 3.84 -7.45
CA ASP A 26 -8.90 4.54 -6.17
C ASP A 26 -8.60 3.57 -5.02
N LEU A 27 -7.48 3.76 -4.32
CA LEU A 27 -7.11 2.92 -3.17
C LEU A 27 -8.19 2.98 -2.06
N ALA A 28 -8.88 4.09 -1.91
CA ALA A 28 -9.98 4.19 -0.96
C ALA A 28 -11.13 3.21 -1.28
N LYS A 29 -11.25 2.77 -2.53
CA LYS A 29 -12.23 1.78 -2.99
C LYS A 29 -11.67 0.36 -3.03
N LEU A 30 -10.39 0.19 -3.35
CA LEU A 30 -9.68 -1.10 -3.36
C LEU A 30 -9.34 -1.65 -1.98
N PRO A 31 -9.56 -0.97 -0.96
CA PRO A 31 -9.02 -0.71 0.38
C PRO A 31 -7.57 -1.14 0.63
N HIS A 32 -7.14 -2.27 0.16
CA HIS A 32 -5.81 -2.82 0.45
C HIS A 32 -5.23 -3.45 -0.80
N LEU A 33 -3.89 -3.50 -0.90
CA LEU A 33 -3.17 -4.01 -2.06
C LEU A 33 -2.04 -4.95 -1.64
N LEU A 34 -2.05 -6.17 -2.16
CA LEU A 34 -0.95 -7.11 -2.06
C LEU A 34 -0.16 -7.11 -3.37
N ILE A 35 1.18 -6.99 -3.26
CA ILE A 35 2.08 -6.93 -4.41
C ILE A 35 3.05 -8.10 -4.34
N GLY A 36 3.01 -8.98 -5.32
CA GLY A 36 3.95 -10.10 -5.45
C GLY A 36 4.91 -9.93 -6.61
N GLY A 37 6.11 -10.51 -6.51
CA GLY A 37 7.06 -10.55 -7.62
C GLY A 37 8.49 -10.87 -7.18
N MET A 38 9.28 -11.41 -8.11
CA MET A 38 10.71 -11.65 -7.89
C MET A 38 11.46 -10.35 -7.59
N THR A 39 12.65 -10.45 -7.00
CA THR A 39 13.59 -9.33 -6.90
C THR A 39 13.89 -8.78 -8.30
N GLY A 40 13.88 -7.46 -8.46
CA GLY A 40 14.13 -6.79 -9.75
C GLY A 40 12.96 -6.82 -10.74
N SER A 41 11.79 -7.36 -10.38
CA SER A 41 10.62 -7.42 -11.28
C SER A 41 9.85 -6.11 -11.43
N GLY A 42 10.04 -5.13 -10.51
CA GLY A 42 9.39 -3.83 -10.55
C GLY A 42 8.55 -3.46 -9.31
N LYS A 43 8.54 -4.30 -8.26
CA LYS A 43 7.79 -4.02 -7.02
C LYS A 43 8.16 -2.68 -6.40
N SER A 44 9.45 -2.46 -6.09
CA SER A 44 9.93 -1.23 -5.46
C SER A 44 9.65 0.00 -6.32
N VAL A 45 9.82 -0.12 -7.65
CA VAL A 45 9.46 0.94 -8.61
C VAL A 45 7.99 1.33 -8.49
N PHE A 46 7.10 0.35 -8.38
CA PHE A 46 5.67 0.60 -8.18
C PHE A 46 5.39 1.26 -6.81
N LEU A 47 6.03 0.80 -5.74
CA LEU A 47 5.88 1.40 -4.41
C LEU A 47 6.34 2.85 -4.40
N HIS A 48 7.48 3.16 -5.02
CA HIS A 48 7.96 4.54 -5.20
C HIS A 48 6.95 5.40 -5.98
N SER A 49 6.44 4.88 -7.10
CA SER A 49 5.43 5.57 -7.91
C SER A 49 4.16 5.87 -7.10
N LEU A 50 3.69 4.92 -6.28
CA LEU A 50 2.52 5.07 -5.42
C LEU A 50 2.76 6.14 -4.35
N ILE A 51 3.85 6.05 -3.58
CA ILE A 51 4.17 6.98 -2.49
C ILE A 51 4.35 8.40 -3.06
N CYS A 52 5.16 8.56 -4.10
CA CYS A 52 5.40 9.84 -4.75
C CYS A 52 4.11 10.48 -5.28
N SER A 53 3.30 9.72 -6.02
CA SER A 53 2.05 10.21 -6.60
C SER A 53 1.08 10.72 -5.53
N LEU A 54 0.93 9.98 -4.43
CA LEU A 54 0.04 10.37 -3.35
C LEU A 54 0.58 11.56 -2.55
N ALA A 55 1.90 11.61 -2.29
CA ALA A 55 2.52 12.73 -1.59
C ALA A 55 2.52 14.03 -2.41
N GLU A 56 2.57 13.93 -3.75
CA GLU A 56 2.47 15.11 -4.62
C GLU A 56 1.04 15.66 -4.71
N SER A 57 0.04 14.80 -4.67
CA SER A 57 -1.37 15.16 -4.91
C SER A 57 -2.14 15.48 -3.64
N HIS A 58 -1.62 15.13 -2.46
CA HIS A 58 -2.28 15.35 -1.18
C HIS A 58 -1.37 16.07 -0.19
N SER A 59 -1.95 16.80 0.74
CA SER A 59 -1.22 17.37 1.88
C SER A 59 -1.06 16.35 3.02
N PRO A 60 -0.14 16.58 3.98
CA PRO A 60 -0.03 15.76 5.18
C PRO A 60 -1.30 15.70 6.05
N LYS A 61 -2.20 16.67 5.89
CA LYS A 61 -3.52 16.69 6.55
C LYS A 61 -4.57 15.80 5.86
N GLU A 62 -4.27 15.32 4.66
CA GLU A 62 -5.16 14.46 3.87
C GLU A 62 -4.66 13.03 3.80
N VAL A 63 -3.32 12.84 3.70
CA VAL A 63 -2.67 11.53 3.60
C VAL A 63 -1.46 11.49 4.50
N GLN A 64 -1.33 10.42 5.26
CA GLN A 64 -0.15 10.08 6.05
C GLN A 64 0.34 8.68 5.72
N PHE A 65 1.65 8.47 5.83
CA PHE A 65 2.29 7.18 5.58
C PHE A 65 2.93 6.62 6.84
N LEU A 66 2.73 5.33 7.07
CA LEU A 66 3.61 4.49 7.88
C LEU A 66 4.42 3.63 6.91
N LEU A 67 5.71 3.92 6.77
CA LEU A 67 6.61 3.22 5.87
C LEU A 67 7.45 2.21 6.65
N ILE A 68 7.49 0.96 6.18
CA ILE A 68 8.22 -0.15 6.80
C ILE A 68 9.16 -0.76 5.77
N ASP A 69 10.46 -0.66 6.04
CA ASP A 69 11.55 -1.15 5.19
C ASP A 69 12.60 -1.87 6.05
N PRO A 70 12.39 -3.15 6.36
CA PRO A 70 13.30 -3.92 7.21
C PRO A 70 14.74 -4.00 6.68
N LYS A 71 14.91 -3.84 5.36
CA LYS A 71 16.22 -3.93 4.69
C LYS A 71 16.99 -2.63 4.65
N MET A 72 16.37 -1.50 5.00
CA MET A 72 16.96 -0.15 4.94
C MET A 72 17.49 0.23 3.55
N VAL A 73 16.79 -0.15 2.49
CA VAL A 73 17.25 0.04 1.11
C VAL A 73 16.36 1.01 0.34
N GLU A 74 15.04 0.78 0.40
CA GLU A 74 14.10 1.44 -0.51
C GLU A 74 13.56 2.75 0.05
N PHE A 75 13.19 2.83 1.34
CA PHE A 75 12.42 3.95 1.86
C PHE A 75 13.22 5.03 2.59
N MET A 76 14.55 4.92 2.68
CA MET A 76 15.41 5.93 3.32
C MET A 76 15.28 7.33 2.71
N VAL A 77 14.97 7.41 1.41
CA VAL A 77 14.76 8.67 0.69
C VAL A 77 13.57 9.47 1.23
N TYR A 78 12.63 8.81 1.90
CA TYR A 78 11.42 9.42 2.45
C TYR A 78 11.54 9.91 3.89
N GLU A 79 12.66 9.73 4.60
CA GLU A 79 12.84 10.10 6.02
C GLU A 79 12.45 11.55 6.37
N ARG A 80 12.52 12.44 5.40
CA ARG A 80 12.13 13.85 5.58
C ARG A 80 10.78 14.22 5.00
N LEU A 81 10.02 13.22 4.50
CA LEU A 81 8.71 13.47 3.90
C LEU A 81 7.72 13.93 5.00
N PRO A 82 7.08 15.11 4.87
CA PRO A 82 6.19 15.64 5.90
C PRO A 82 4.92 14.81 6.11
N HIS A 83 4.64 13.87 5.22
CA HIS A 83 3.53 12.92 5.30
C HIS A 83 3.79 11.73 6.22
N LEU A 84 5.00 11.56 6.73
CA LEU A 84 5.29 10.43 7.62
C LEU A 84 4.53 10.57 8.94
N LEU A 85 3.84 9.50 9.31
CA LEU A 85 3.21 9.37 10.63
C LEU A 85 4.26 9.22 11.73
N GLU A 86 5.31 8.45 11.43
CA GLU A 86 6.50 8.19 12.24
C GLU A 86 7.72 8.05 11.29
N PRO A 87 8.97 8.13 11.79
CA PRO A 87 10.15 7.79 11.00
C PRO A 87 10.01 6.41 10.33
N VAL A 88 10.67 6.20 9.21
CA VAL A 88 10.64 4.90 8.51
C VAL A 88 11.06 3.78 9.46
N GLN A 89 10.25 2.74 9.56
CA GLN A 89 10.49 1.63 10.49
C GLN A 89 11.36 0.56 9.83
N HIS A 90 12.50 0.27 10.45
CA HIS A 90 13.47 -0.75 9.97
C HIS A 90 13.57 -1.95 10.91
N ASP A 91 13.30 -1.73 12.18
CA ASP A 91 13.29 -2.77 13.21
C ASP A 91 11.91 -3.44 13.24
N THR A 92 11.91 -4.77 13.20
CA THR A 92 10.67 -5.57 13.11
C THR A 92 9.75 -5.34 14.31
N ASP A 93 10.28 -5.29 15.54
CA ASP A 93 9.48 -5.13 16.74
C ASP A 93 8.85 -3.74 16.80
N LYS A 94 9.63 -2.71 16.44
CA LYS A 94 9.12 -1.33 16.33
C LYS A 94 8.08 -1.20 15.23
N ALA A 95 8.31 -1.81 14.09
CA ALA A 95 7.36 -1.82 12.99
C ALA A 95 6.03 -2.48 13.39
N ILE A 96 6.08 -3.61 14.12
CA ILE A 96 4.87 -4.25 14.66
C ILE A 96 4.17 -3.33 15.63
N ALA A 97 4.89 -2.70 16.56
CA ALA A 97 4.31 -1.75 17.53
C ALA A 97 3.68 -0.54 16.81
N ALA A 98 4.30 -0.03 15.75
CA ALA A 98 3.75 1.05 14.93
C ALA A 98 2.45 0.63 14.21
N VAL A 99 2.38 -0.58 13.63
CA VAL A 99 1.16 -1.11 13.02
C VAL A 99 0.05 -1.31 14.06
N GLN A 100 0.38 -1.77 15.27
CA GLN A 100 -0.56 -1.88 16.41
C GLN A 100 -1.07 -0.51 16.86
N SER A 101 -0.22 0.52 16.85
CA SER A 101 -0.63 1.90 17.14
C SER A 101 -1.66 2.41 16.10
N VAL A 102 -1.46 2.10 14.81
CA VAL A 102 -2.43 2.42 13.76
C VAL A 102 -3.74 1.61 13.92
N GLU A 103 -3.67 0.36 14.39
CA GLU A 103 -4.88 -0.40 14.74
C GLU A 103 -5.66 0.26 15.89
N ALA A 104 -4.97 0.71 16.94
CA ALA A 104 -5.62 1.44 18.04
C ALA A 104 -6.26 2.76 17.56
N GLU A 105 -5.61 3.48 16.64
CA GLU A 105 -6.19 4.67 16.00
C GLU A 105 -7.43 4.31 15.17
N MET A 106 -7.42 3.16 14.45
CA MET A 106 -8.60 2.64 13.75
C MET A 106 -9.79 2.47 14.68
N ASP A 107 -9.59 1.81 15.81
CA ASP A 107 -10.66 1.55 16.79
C ASP A 107 -11.21 2.85 17.38
N LYS A 108 -10.33 3.82 17.68
CA LYS A 108 -10.71 5.16 18.12
C LYS A 108 -11.55 5.89 17.08
N ARG A 109 -11.16 5.86 15.81
CA ARG A 109 -11.93 6.48 14.71
C ARG A 109 -13.30 5.86 14.56
N LEU A 110 -13.39 4.52 14.56
CA LEU A 110 -14.66 3.81 14.42
C LEU A 110 -15.62 4.12 15.59
N THR A 111 -15.11 4.21 16.82
CA THR A 111 -15.90 4.64 17.99
C THR A 111 -16.42 6.06 17.80
N MET A 112 -15.54 6.99 17.39
CA MET A 112 -15.92 8.38 17.11
C MET A 112 -16.97 8.49 15.99
N PHE A 113 -16.88 7.67 14.94
CA PHE A 113 -17.89 7.64 13.88
C PHE A 113 -19.24 7.18 14.40
N GLN A 114 -19.26 6.14 15.25
CA GLN A 114 -20.48 5.66 15.90
C GLN A 114 -21.13 6.74 16.77
N GLU A 115 -20.34 7.43 17.60
CA GLU A 115 -20.83 8.51 18.46
C GLU A 115 -21.40 9.69 17.69
N ASN A 116 -20.88 9.96 16.49
CA ASN A 116 -21.33 11.06 15.64
C ASN A 116 -22.35 10.62 14.56
N GLY A 117 -22.80 9.37 14.58
CA GLY A 117 -23.83 8.88 13.66
C GLY A 117 -23.37 8.81 12.20
N VAL A 118 -22.07 8.74 11.95
CA VAL A 118 -21.48 8.57 10.62
C VAL A 118 -20.88 7.18 10.45
N ARG A 119 -20.78 6.69 9.21
CA ARG A 119 -20.39 5.30 8.96
C ARG A 119 -18.91 5.10 8.59
N ASP A 120 -18.24 6.16 8.13
CA ASP A 120 -16.88 6.09 7.58
C ASP A 120 -16.18 7.45 7.60
N ILE A 121 -14.88 7.45 7.32
CA ILE A 121 -14.04 8.65 7.27
C ILE A 121 -14.53 9.68 6.22
N ALA A 122 -15.12 9.23 5.10
CA ALA A 122 -15.62 10.16 4.09
C ALA A 122 -16.80 10.96 4.65
N SER A 123 -17.79 10.26 5.19
CA SER A 123 -18.95 10.87 5.85
C SER A 123 -18.55 11.76 7.03
N TYR A 124 -17.52 11.35 7.81
CA TYR A 124 -16.99 12.17 8.90
C TYR A 124 -16.35 13.45 8.40
N ASN A 125 -15.45 13.35 7.40
CA ASN A 125 -14.75 14.50 6.83
C ASN A 125 -15.66 15.47 6.06
N ASP A 126 -16.81 14.99 5.58
CA ASP A 126 -17.84 15.82 4.93
C ASP A 126 -18.78 16.47 5.96
N SER A 127 -18.80 15.98 7.20
CA SER A 127 -19.58 16.55 8.30
C SER A 127 -18.86 17.77 8.90
N ALA A 128 -19.62 18.66 9.54
CA ALA A 128 -19.05 19.81 10.27
C ALA A 128 -18.68 19.48 11.73
N VAL A 129 -18.53 18.18 12.08
CA VAL A 129 -18.43 17.73 13.48
C VAL A 129 -17.04 17.92 14.08
N GLY A 130 -15.98 18.00 13.26
CA GLY A 130 -14.62 18.13 13.79
C GLY A 130 -13.59 18.43 12.70
N GLU A 131 -12.32 18.41 13.06
CA GLU A 131 -11.23 18.51 12.09
C GLU A 131 -11.21 17.28 11.17
N LYS A 132 -10.91 17.51 9.89
CA LYS A 132 -10.78 16.44 8.92
C LYS A 132 -9.63 15.50 9.32
N MET A 133 -9.88 14.21 9.25
CA MET A 133 -8.89 13.17 9.53
C MET A 133 -8.13 12.79 8.26
N PRO A 134 -6.79 12.66 8.32
CA PRO A 134 -6.00 12.10 7.23
C PRO A 134 -6.30 10.61 7.04
N ARG A 135 -6.20 10.13 5.81
CA ARG A 135 -6.09 8.69 5.54
C ARG A 135 -4.67 8.23 5.85
N ILE A 136 -4.55 7.04 6.42
CA ILE A 136 -3.26 6.44 6.76
C ILE A 136 -2.98 5.29 5.79
N ILE A 137 -1.82 5.31 5.16
CA ILE A 137 -1.37 4.26 4.24
C ILE A 137 -0.15 3.59 4.84
N ILE A 138 -0.30 2.33 5.23
CA ILE A 138 0.80 1.49 5.71
C ILE A 138 1.42 0.83 4.49
N VAL A 139 2.70 1.10 4.23
CA VAL A 139 3.44 0.51 3.10
C VAL A 139 4.56 -0.35 3.64
N VAL A 140 4.56 -1.63 3.27
CA VAL A 140 5.58 -2.61 3.67
C VAL A 140 6.30 -3.11 2.43
N ASP A 141 7.61 -2.88 2.34
CA ASP A 141 8.41 -3.28 1.16
C ASP A 141 8.57 -4.80 1.06
N GLU A 142 8.82 -5.50 2.17
CA GLU A 142 8.92 -6.95 2.19
C GLU A 142 8.20 -7.53 3.43
N VAL A 143 6.95 -7.94 3.23
CA VAL A 143 6.12 -8.42 4.33
C VAL A 143 6.60 -9.75 4.91
N SER A 144 7.37 -10.54 4.16
CA SER A 144 7.95 -11.78 4.68
C SER A 144 8.86 -11.56 5.87
N ASP A 145 9.59 -10.43 5.89
CA ASP A 145 10.51 -10.09 6.97
C ASP A 145 9.76 -9.70 8.26
N MET A 146 8.48 -9.30 8.12
CA MET A 146 7.59 -9.01 9.25
C MET A 146 6.90 -10.27 9.81
N ILE A 147 6.69 -11.27 8.95
CA ILE A 147 5.94 -12.49 9.31
C ILE A 147 6.87 -13.58 9.81
N ILE A 148 8.04 -13.72 9.22
CA ILE A 148 9.00 -14.75 9.57
C ILE A 148 9.96 -14.17 10.59
N GLY A 149 9.79 -14.56 11.86
CA GLY A 149 10.73 -14.20 12.91
C GLY A 149 12.15 -14.75 12.68
N MET A 150 13.13 -14.28 13.46
CA MET A 150 14.53 -14.67 13.34
C MET A 150 14.77 -16.19 13.47
N GLU A 151 13.88 -16.91 14.10
CA GLU A 151 13.93 -18.37 14.28
C GLU A 151 13.04 -19.14 13.27
N GLY A 152 12.48 -18.45 12.28
CA GLY A 152 11.60 -19.06 11.27
C GLY A 152 10.15 -19.29 11.75
N GLU A 153 9.82 -18.89 12.97
CA GLU A 153 8.46 -18.99 13.49
C GLU A 153 7.58 -17.83 12.99
N PRO A 154 6.30 -18.09 12.67
CA PRO A 154 5.39 -17.05 12.20
C PRO A 154 5.15 -15.97 13.27
N ASN A 155 5.29 -14.69 12.91
CA ASN A 155 4.92 -13.59 13.78
C ASN A 155 3.40 -13.37 13.78
N ASN A 156 2.71 -14.06 14.67
CA ASN A 156 1.26 -14.01 14.79
C ASN A 156 0.74 -12.61 15.17
N ALA A 157 1.54 -11.77 15.82
CA ALA A 157 1.13 -10.42 16.20
C ALA A 157 0.94 -9.52 14.97
N PHE A 158 1.91 -9.52 14.02
CA PHE A 158 1.77 -8.76 12.78
C PHE A 158 0.59 -9.26 11.94
N VAL A 159 0.51 -10.59 11.70
CA VAL A 159 -0.55 -11.18 10.86
C VAL A 159 -1.94 -10.89 11.42
N SER A 160 -2.12 -11.01 12.74
CA SER A 160 -3.41 -10.74 13.38
C SER A 160 -3.82 -9.27 13.30
N THR A 161 -2.87 -8.35 13.54
CA THR A 161 -3.09 -6.90 13.44
C THR A 161 -3.41 -6.49 11.99
N ALA A 162 -2.61 -6.95 11.02
CA ALA A 162 -2.84 -6.69 9.61
C ALA A 162 -4.21 -7.22 9.14
N SER A 163 -4.61 -8.41 9.60
CA SER A 163 -5.93 -8.99 9.29
C SER A 163 -7.08 -8.15 9.87
N ARG A 164 -6.96 -7.63 11.10
CA ARG A 164 -7.98 -6.76 11.70
C ARG A 164 -8.08 -5.41 10.98
N ILE A 165 -6.94 -4.82 10.61
CA ILE A 165 -6.92 -3.61 9.77
C ILE A 165 -7.53 -3.92 8.40
N GLY A 166 -7.17 -5.04 7.77
CA GLY A 166 -7.73 -5.47 6.50
C GLY A 166 -9.26 -5.62 6.50
N ALA A 167 -9.82 -6.07 7.62
CA ALA A 167 -11.27 -6.23 7.76
C ALA A 167 -12.03 -4.91 7.97
N ARG A 168 -11.44 -3.92 8.65
CA ARG A 168 -12.18 -2.72 9.12
C ARG A 168 -11.52 -1.39 8.71
N GLY A 169 -10.27 -1.41 8.27
CA GLY A 169 -9.46 -0.21 7.97
C GLY A 169 -10.09 0.69 6.92
N ARG A 170 -10.77 0.13 5.91
CA ARG A 170 -11.43 0.93 4.87
C ARG A 170 -12.35 2.00 5.45
N ALA A 171 -13.21 1.63 6.37
CA ALA A 171 -14.14 2.59 6.99
C ALA A 171 -13.43 3.67 7.78
N ALA A 172 -12.32 3.31 8.46
CA ALA A 172 -11.49 4.25 9.23
C ALA A 172 -10.52 5.07 8.37
N GLY A 173 -10.45 4.83 7.05
CA GLY A 173 -9.49 5.47 6.14
C GLY A 173 -8.06 4.96 6.30
N ILE A 174 -7.90 3.69 6.66
CA ILE A 174 -6.61 3.05 6.84
C ILE A 174 -6.43 1.97 5.79
N HIS A 175 -5.31 2.01 5.07
CA HIS A 175 -5.04 1.18 3.91
C HIS A 175 -3.71 0.44 4.05
N LEU A 176 -3.69 -0.85 3.67
CA LEU A 176 -2.48 -1.67 3.63
C LEU A 176 -2.00 -1.80 2.18
N VAL A 177 -0.72 -1.53 1.96
CA VAL A 177 0.00 -1.82 0.72
C VAL A 177 1.20 -2.67 1.10
N MET A 178 1.15 -3.96 0.80
CA MET A 178 2.16 -4.91 1.24
C MET A 178 2.80 -5.59 0.05
N ALA A 179 4.13 -5.51 -0.04
CA ALA A 179 4.90 -6.21 -1.07
C ALA A 179 5.63 -7.43 -0.49
N THR A 180 5.81 -8.45 -1.32
CA THR A 180 6.60 -9.63 -0.99
C THR A 180 7.26 -10.25 -2.22
N SER A 181 8.45 -10.79 -2.03
CA SER A 181 9.10 -11.67 -2.98
C SER A 181 8.84 -13.16 -2.69
N ARG A 182 8.25 -13.48 -1.53
CA ARG A 182 7.94 -14.84 -1.08
C ARG A 182 6.45 -15.14 -1.22
N THR A 183 6.15 -16.34 -1.69
CA THR A 183 4.78 -16.77 -2.02
C THR A 183 4.36 -18.03 -1.27
N ASP A 184 5.17 -18.44 -0.27
CA ASP A 184 4.84 -19.61 0.56
C ASP A 184 3.65 -19.32 1.52
N SER A 185 3.01 -20.38 2.00
CA SER A 185 1.81 -20.30 2.83
C SER A 185 2.04 -19.70 4.22
N ILE A 186 3.28 -19.60 4.67
CA ILE A 186 3.63 -18.92 5.94
C ILE A 186 3.43 -17.42 5.76
N VAL A 187 3.90 -16.88 4.64
CA VAL A 187 3.79 -15.45 4.31
C VAL A 187 2.37 -15.11 3.84
N LEU A 188 1.80 -15.94 2.97
CA LEU A 188 0.49 -15.70 2.33
C LEU A 188 -0.60 -16.60 2.94
N SER A 189 -0.84 -16.46 4.23
CA SER A 189 -1.91 -17.19 4.90
C SER A 189 -3.29 -16.81 4.35
N GLU A 190 -4.23 -17.75 4.33
CA GLU A 190 -5.60 -17.50 3.83
C GLU A 190 -6.31 -16.34 4.54
N PRO A 191 -6.22 -16.15 5.88
CA PRO A 191 -6.81 -14.99 6.53
C PRO A 191 -6.24 -13.64 6.03
N MET A 192 -4.92 -13.60 5.78
CA MET A 192 -4.27 -12.41 5.26
C MET A 192 -4.73 -12.11 3.82
N LYS A 193 -4.75 -13.13 2.96
CA LYS A 193 -5.21 -12.99 1.57
C LYS A 193 -6.67 -12.56 1.49
N ALA A 194 -7.53 -13.10 2.33
CA ALA A 194 -8.95 -12.74 2.38
C ALA A 194 -9.19 -11.27 2.76
N SER A 195 -8.28 -10.69 3.56
CA SER A 195 -8.35 -9.30 3.99
C SER A 195 -7.85 -8.31 2.94
N ILE A 196 -7.15 -8.78 1.89
CA ILE A 196 -6.53 -7.93 0.87
C ILE A 196 -6.99 -8.38 -0.52
N PRO A 197 -8.13 -7.86 -0.99
CA PRO A 197 -8.76 -8.35 -2.23
C PRO A 197 -8.04 -7.92 -3.51
N ALA A 198 -7.41 -6.75 -3.53
CA ALA A 198 -6.67 -6.30 -4.71
C ALA A 198 -5.25 -6.84 -4.71
N ARG A 199 -4.80 -7.33 -5.85
CA ARG A 199 -3.52 -8.00 -6.03
C ARG A 199 -2.81 -7.52 -7.27
N LEU A 200 -1.51 -7.24 -7.15
CA LEU A 200 -0.64 -6.92 -8.27
C LEU A 200 0.51 -7.92 -8.29
N ALA A 201 0.63 -8.72 -9.33
CA ALA A 201 1.73 -9.65 -9.49
C ALA A 201 2.63 -9.23 -10.64
N PHE A 202 3.86 -8.89 -10.33
CA PHE A 202 4.96 -8.84 -11.28
C PHE A 202 5.43 -10.28 -11.57
N LYS A 203 6.49 -10.43 -12.40
CA LYS A 203 7.04 -11.74 -12.73
C LYS A 203 7.32 -12.56 -11.47
N LEU A 204 6.88 -13.81 -11.47
CA LEU A 204 7.07 -14.81 -10.43
C LEU A 204 7.83 -16.04 -10.96
N TYR A 205 8.34 -16.87 -10.05
CA TYR A 205 9.18 -18.02 -10.42
C TYR A 205 8.40 -19.17 -11.06
N GLY A 206 7.13 -19.35 -10.72
CA GLY A 206 6.32 -20.47 -11.19
C GLY A 206 4.83 -20.22 -11.08
N GLU A 207 4.07 -21.15 -11.66
CA GLU A 207 2.61 -21.13 -11.66
C GLU A 207 2.02 -21.15 -10.25
N GLU A 208 2.59 -21.99 -9.35
CA GLU A 208 2.19 -22.05 -7.94
C GLU A 208 2.33 -20.70 -7.23
N CYS A 209 3.42 -19.95 -7.56
CA CYS A 209 3.63 -18.62 -7.04
C CYS A 209 2.58 -17.62 -7.57
N SER A 210 2.24 -17.73 -8.85
CA SER A 210 1.18 -16.92 -9.46
C SER A 210 -0.17 -17.20 -8.82
N GLN A 211 -0.50 -18.48 -8.64
CA GLN A 211 -1.71 -18.92 -7.97
C GLN A 211 -1.77 -18.43 -6.52
N ALA A 212 -0.65 -18.45 -5.79
CA ALA A 212 -0.60 -17.98 -4.40
C ALA A 212 -0.91 -16.47 -4.26
N ILE A 213 -0.43 -15.63 -5.19
CA ILE A 213 -0.68 -14.17 -5.17
C ILE A 213 -2.01 -13.83 -5.81
N LEU A 214 -2.27 -14.31 -7.03
CA LEU A 214 -3.40 -13.85 -7.87
C LEU A 214 -4.63 -14.71 -7.76
N ASP A 215 -4.57 -15.89 -7.13
CA ASP A 215 -5.52 -16.99 -7.30
C ASP A 215 -5.78 -17.30 -8.81
N ALA A 216 -4.74 -17.09 -9.64
CA ALA A 216 -4.73 -17.30 -11.08
C ALA A 216 -3.30 -17.50 -11.59
N GLU A 217 -3.16 -18.18 -12.73
CA GLU A 217 -1.90 -18.30 -13.46
C GLU A 217 -1.59 -17.04 -14.27
N GLY A 218 -0.34 -16.93 -14.73
CA GLY A 218 0.06 -15.98 -15.76
C GLY A 218 1.20 -15.05 -15.36
N ALA A 219 1.41 -14.80 -14.07
CA ALA A 219 2.51 -13.94 -13.62
C ALA A 219 3.89 -14.58 -13.89
N GLU A 220 3.99 -15.90 -13.90
CA GLU A 220 5.20 -16.66 -14.27
C GLU A 220 5.56 -16.49 -15.76
N LYS A 221 4.57 -16.17 -16.61
CA LYS A 221 4.72 -15.98 -18.06
C LYS A 221 5.14 -14.55 -18.45
N LEU A 222 5.14 -13.63 -17.49
CA LEU A 222 5.59 -12.24 -17.71
C LEU A 222 7.09 -12.24 -18.03
N ARG A 223 7.51 -11.44 -19.02
CA ARG A 223 8.88 -11.47 -19.53
C ARG A 223 9.70 -10.29 -19.03
N ASP A 224 9.29 -9.08 -19.20
CA ASP A 224 10.09 -7.88 -18.93
C ASP A 224 9.76 -7.25 -17.58
N SER A 225 10.72 -6.55 -16.98
CA SER A 225 10.48 -5.73 -15.78
C SER A 225 9.38 -4.70 -16.03
N GLY A 226 8.59 -4.42 -15.00
CA GLY A 226 7.46 -3.49 -15.09
C GLY A 226 6.18 -4.08 -15.64
N ASN A 227 6.22 -5.27 -16.30
CA ASN A 227 5.00 -5.97 -16.65
C ASN A 227 4.40 -6.64 -15.40
N ALA A 228 3.10 -6.46 -15.19
CA ALA A 228 2.38 -7.03 -14.07
C ALA A 228 0.96 -7.46 -14.47
N LEU A 229 0.36 -8.27 -13.62
CA LEU A 229 -1.06 -8.63 -13.67
C LEU A 229 -1.75 -7.99 -12.46
N LEU A 230 -2.72 -7.12 -12.71
CA LEU A 230 -3.59 -6.54 -11.69
C LEU A 230 -4.88 -7.34 -11.61
N ARG A 231 -5.17 -7.87 -10.42
CA ARG A 231 -6.46 -8.49 -10.09
C ARG A 231 -7.19 -7.64 -9.05
N ASP A 232 -8.18 -6.92 -9.50
CA ASP A 232 -9.10 -6.11 -8.69
C ASP A 232 -10.56 -6.52 -8.90
N SER A 233 -10.76 -7.51 -9.74
CA SER A 233 -12.04 -8.09 -10.15
C SER A 233 -11.89 -9.60 -10.42
N VAL A 234 -12.78 -10.17 -11.20
CA VAL A 234 -12.82 -11.63 -11.47
C VAL A 234 -11.57 -12.10 -12.22
N SER A 235 -11.15 -11.37 -13.24
CA SER A 235 -10.01 -11.74 -14.08
C SER A 235 -8.88 -10.74 -13.99
N PRO A 236 -7.61 -11.19 -13.89
CA PRO A 236 -6.47 -10.30 -13.94
C PRO A 236 -6.35 -9.58 -15.29
N ILE A 237 -5.98 -8.30 -15.24
CA ILE A 237 -5.63 -7.52 -16.41
C ILE A 237 -4.13 -7.28 -16.46
N ARG A 238 -3.54 -7.34 -17.67
CA ARG A 238 -2.13 -7.04 -17.86
C ARG A 238 -1.91 -5.53 -17.88
N VAL A 239 -0.91 -5.08 -17.12
CA VAL A 239 -0.49 -3.69 -17.05
C VAL A 239 1.02 -3.57 -17.22
N HIS A 240 1.48 -2.43 -17.74
CA HIS A 240 2.89 -2.07 -17.78
C HIS A 240 3.10 -0.84 -16.88
N VAL A 241 3.76 -1.06 -15.75
CA VAL A 241 4.08 -0.03 -14.75
C VAL A 241 5.21 0.85 -15.29
N PRO A 242 5.04 2.17 -15.33
CA PRO A 242 6.09 3.08 -15.78
C PRO A 242 7.26 3.10 -14.81
N LEU A 243 8.47 3.23 -15.34
CA LEU A 243 9.67 3.41 -14.53
C LEU A 243 9.65 4.80 -13.89
N ILE A 244 9.98 4.85 -12.60
CA ILE A 244 10.39 6.07 -11.89
C ILE A 244 11.86 5.88 -11.48
N SER A 245 12.70 6.88 -11.73
CA SER A 245 14.11 6.81 -11.35
C SER A 245 14.33 7.33 -9.92
N ASP A 246 15.40 6.89 -9.24
CA ASP A 246 15.77 7.39 -7.91
C ASP A 246 15.96 8.91 -7.90
N ALA A 247 16.47 9.46 -9.00
CA ALA A 247 16.62 10.90 -9.19
C ALA A 247 15.26 11.63 -9.23
N ASP A 248 14.24 11.02 -9.84
CA ASP A 248 12.89 11.58 -9.88
C ASP A 248 12.21 11.45 -8.53
N VAL A 249 12.36 10.32 -7.83
CA VAL A 249 11.88 10.14 -6.45
C VAL A 249 12.47 11.24 -5.55
N SER A 250 13.79 11.45 -5.59
CA SER A 250 14.46 12.48 -4.79
C SER A 250 13.95 13.89 -5.10
N LYS A 251 13.76 14.24 -6.38
CA LYS A 251 13.19 15.54 -6.79
C LYS A 251 11.77 15.75 -6.27
N ILE A 252 10.95 14.69 -6.32
CA ILE A 252 9.56 14.74 -5.83
C ILE A 252 9.56 14.98 -4.33
N VAL A 253 10.34 14.22 -3.57
CA VAL A 253 10.47 14.41 -2.12
C VAL A 253 10.91 15.83 -1.78
N ASP A 254 11.95 16.36 -2.47
CA ASP A 254 12.41 17.74 -2.30
C ASP A 254 11.32 18.78 -2.58
N SER A 255 10.54 18.57 -3.62
CA SER A 255 9.42 19.45 -3.99
C SER A 255 8.33 19.45 -2.92
N VAL A 256 7.96 18.28 -2.43
CA VAL A 256 6.93 18.11 -1.39
C VAL A 256 7.38 18.76 -0.07
N CYS A 257 8.63 18.52 0.35
CA CYS A 257 9.19 19.13 1.56
C CYS A 257 9.19 20.66 1.49
N ARG A 258 9.56 21.24 0.33
CA ARG A 258 9.55 22.70 0.13
C ARG A 258 8.14 23.29 0.19
N ARG A 259 7.13 22.61 -0.37
CA ARG A 259 5.74 23.07 -0.30
C ARG A 259 5.21 23.10 1.12
N SER A 260 5.54 22.07 1.91
CA SER A 260 5.09 21.97 3.30
C SER A 260 5.72 23.01 4.24
N ASN A 261 6.94 23.50 3.93
CA ASN A 261 7.61 24.52 4.73
C ASN A 261 7.15 25.96 4.42
N ASN A 262 6.44 26.16 3.31
CA ASN A 262 5.96 27.47 2.84
C ASN A 262 4.46 27.69 3.03
N GLY A 263 3.74 26.73 3.57
CA GLY A 263 2.29 26.78 3.84
C GLY A 263 1.98 26.55 5.30
#